data_1412316ca1d49f3383eaaa7bdbcccba5
#
_entry.id   1412316ca1d49f3383eaaa7bdbcccba5
#
_cell.length_a   1.000
_cell.length_b   1.000
_cell.length_c   1.000
_cell.angle_alpha   90.00
_cell.angle_beta   90.00
_cell.angle_gamma   90.00
#
_symmetry.space_group_name_H-M   'P 1'
#
loop_
_entity.id
_entity.type
_entity.pdbx_description
1 polymer ?
#
loop_
_entity_poly.entity_id
_entity_poly.type
_entity_poly.pdbx_seq_one_letter_code
_entity_poly.pdbx_strand_id
1 'polypeptide(L)'
;MAITICLGVGVSVAAFVTVQTWEHTQVRATFESAAHDQATVLGHIIQRDLLMLKLLERFYAGSEKVERDEFHEFTKSIPEDIQCVQALEWVPRVRDAERAAYEEEGCREGLTGFQITERDADGRMVRAGPREEYFPVHFAEPLTGNEQALGFDLGSEPTRRAALEAARDSGEMRGTGRIRLVQETGEQWGILVLVPVYRNSASLETVEARRANLAGFVLGVFRLGDLLDWATGQLGPRGIDVALYDASSPAGERLLAWRGSRMRNEPAPPPPDADLPTLREMHHAATFHPAGRTWVLVCTPCPEFLAMAKEADSWGLLVGGLAFTALLAAYFAMTGRRAAEVERLADRLLKSNEQLQAQVAERQRAEDEVR
;
A
#
# COMPACT_ATOMS: atom_id res chain seq x y z
N MET A 1 -25.63 -43.71 24.68
CA MET A 1 -24.20 -43.63 24.38
C MET A 1 -23.91 -43.15 22.98
N ALA A 2 -24.39 -43.77 21.91
CA ALA A 2 -24.15 -43.33 20.52
C ALA A 2 -24.64 -41.88 20.27
N ILE A 3 -25.81 -41.51 20.74
CA ILE A 3 -26.40 -40.16 20.59
C ILE A 3 -25.51 -39.10 21.29
N THR A 4 -25.00 -39.40 22.49
CA THR A 4 -24.13 -38.49 23.23
C THR A 4 -22.81 -38.24 22.50
N ILE A 5 -22.23 -39.30 21.91
CA ILE A 5 -20.99 -39.18 21.10
C ILE A 5 -21.25 -38.36 19.84
N CYS A 6 -22.32 -38.67 19.08
CA CYS A 6 -22.68 -37.96 17.87
C CYS A 6 -22.95 -36.45 18.16
N LEU A 7 -23.67 -36.15 19.23
CA LEU A 7 -23.98 -34.80 19.64
C LEU A 7 -22.71 -34.05 20.07
N GLY A 8 -21.85 -34.66 20.89
CA GLY A 8 -20.62 -34.08 21.36
C GLY A 8 -19.60 -33.78 20.25
N VAL A 9 -19.44 -34.76 19.31
CA VAL A 9 -18.61 -34.55 18.11
C VAL A 9 -19.19 -33.44 17.23
N GLY A 10 -20.52 -33.46 16.99
CA GLY A 10 -21.19 -32.43 16.18
C GLY A 10 -21.01 -31.02 16.75
N VAL A 11 -21.16 -30.85 18.06
CA VAL A 11 -20.95 -29.55 18.75
C VAL A 11 -19.48 -29.16 18.66
N SER A 12 -18.54 -30.07 18.88
CA SER A 12 -17.09 -29.75 18.80
C SER A 12 -16.66 -29.32 17.40
N VAL A 13 -17.14 -30.00 16.37
CA VAL A 13 -16.89 -29.63 14.96
C VAL A 13 -17.56 -28.32 14.60
N ALA A 14 -18.80 -28.10 14.99
CA ALA A 14 -19.52 -26.85 14.74
C ALA A 14 -18.80 -25.66 15.42
N ALA A 15 -18.38 -25.79 16.67
CA ALA A 15 -17.61 -24.79 17.38
C ALA A 15 -16.26 -24.50 16.70
N PHE A 16 -15.54 -25.55 16.29
CA PHE A 16 -14.28 -25.41 15.53
C PHE A 16 -14.49 -24.62 14.24
N VAL A 17 -15.46 -24.99 13.41
CA VAL A 17 -15.74 -24.31 12.14
C VAL A 17 -16.16 -22.87 12.38
N THR A 18 -16.98 -22.61 13.41
CA THR A 18 -17.44 -21.26 13.74
C THR A 18 -16.27 -20.37 14.17
N VAL A 19 -15.39 -20.86 15.04
CA VAL A 19 -14.21 -20.09 15.49
C VAL A 19 -13.25 -19.86 14.32
N GLN A 20 -12.98 -20.88 13.52
CA GLN A 20 -12.10 -20.76 12.36
C GLN A 20 -12.62 -19.75 11.32
N THR A 21 -13.92 -19.75 11.01
CA THR A 21 -14.52 -18.77 10.11
C THR A 21 -14.50 -17.35 10.70
N TRP A 22 -14.71 -17.22 11.99
CA TRP A 22 -14.62 -15.94 12.70
C TRP A 22 -13.20 -15.40 12.69
N GLU A 23 -12.18 -16.22 12.98
CA GLU A 23 -10.75 -15.85 12.90
C GLU A 23 -10.38 -15.34 11.50
N HIS A 24 -10.73 -16.09 10.44
CA HIS A 24 -10.48 -15.67 9.06
C HIS A 24 -11.15 -14.32 8.74
N THR A 25 -12.36 -14.09 9.21
CA THR A 25 -13.09 -12.85 8.98
C THR A 25 -12.45 -11.68 9.73
N GLN A 26 -12.03 -11.90 10.97
CA GLN A 26 -11.33 -10.89 11.79
C GLN A 26 -9.98 -10.50 11.20
N VAL A 27 -9.17 -11.50 10.80
CA VAL A 27 -7.88 -11.27 10.14
C VAL A 27 -8.05 -10.43 8.89
N ARG A 28 -9.01 -10.79 8.06
CA ARG A 28 -9.33 -10.07 6.84
C ARG A 28 -9.79 -8.64 7.12
N ALA A 29 -10.70 -8.44 8.06
CA ALA A 29 -11.20 -7.12 8.44
C ALA A 29 -10.07 -6.22 8.99
N THR A 30 -9.20 -6.77 9.84
CA THR A 30 -8.04 -6.05 10.39
C THR A 30 -7.07 -5.65 9.29
N PHE A 31 -6.80 -6.56 8.35
CA PHE A 31 -5.95 -6.28 7.18
C PHE A 31 -6.58 -5.20 6.29
N GLU A 32 -7.86 -5.34 5.91
CA GLU A 32 -8.56 -4.38 5.06
C GLU A 32 -8.59 -2.97 5.67
N SER A 33 -8.83 -2.87 6.99
CA SER A 33 -8.77 -1.59 7.71
C SER A 33 -7.38 -0.97 7.68
N ALA A 34 -6.34 -1.75 7.98
CA ALA A 34 -4.97 -1.26 8.00
C ALA A 34 -4.46 -0.87 6.61
N ALA A 35 -4.86 -1.61 5.56
CA ALA A 35 -4.54 -1.30 4.18
C ALA A 35 -5.29 -0.05 3.68
N HIS A 36 -6.55 0.13 4.09
CA HIS A 36 -7.33 1.33 3.80
C HIS A 36 -6.72 2.58 4.43
N ASP A 37 -6.30 2.50 5.70
CA ASP A 37 -5.60 3.61 6.36
C ASP A 37 -4.32 3.99 5.60
N GLN A 38 -3.55 2.98 5.14
CA GLN A 38 -2.34 3.20 4.35
C GLN A 38 -2.63 3.92 3.03
N ALA A 39 -3.68 3.51 2.32
CA ALA A 39 -4.13 4.15 1.10
C ALA A 39 -4.61 5.59 1.35
N THR A 40 -5.33 5.82 2.45
CA THR A 40 -5.83 7.14 2.84
C THR A 40 -4.68 8.12 3.11
N VAL A 41 -3.68 7.69 3.87
CA VAL A 41 -2.48 8.51 4.16
C VAL A 41 -1.75 8.87 2.86
N LEU A 42 -1.48 7.89 1.99
CA LEU A 42 -0.84 8.16 0.70
C LEU A 42 -1.65 9.13 -0.16
N GLY A 43 -2.97 8.94 -0.22
CA GLY A 43 -3.87 9.82 -0.96
C GLY A 43 -3.82 11.27 -0.47
N HIS A 44 -3.80 11.49 0.85
CA HIS A 44 -3.69 12.82 1.44
C HIS A 44 -2.33 13.47 1.12
N ILE A 45 -1.23 12.72 1.19
CA ILE A 45 0.10 13.22 0.85
C ILE A 45 0.11 13.67 -0.61
N ILE A 46 -0.32 12.83 -1.54
CA ILE A 46 -0.39 13.15 -2.96
C ILE A 46 -1.22 14.43 -3.19
N GLN A 47 -2.41 14.52 -2.61
CA GLN A 47 -3.29 15.69 -2.79
C GLN A 47 -2.67 16.97 -2.25
N ARG A 48 -2.04 16.92 -1.08
CA ARG A 48 -1.35 18.05 -0.46
C ARG A 48 -0.22 18.55 -1.35
N ASP A 49 0.61 17.63 -1.85
CA ASP A 49 1.78 17.98 -2.64
C ASP A 49 1.39 18.53 -4.02
N LEU A 50 0.31 18.02 -4.64
CA LEU A 50 -0.24 18.57 -5.87
C LEU A 50 -0.89 19.94 -5.66
N LEU A 51 -1.52 20.18 -4.51
CA LEU A 51 -2.08 21.50 -4.19
C LEU A 51 -1.00 22.57 -4.09
N MET A 52 0.16 22.23 -3.52
CA MET A 52 1.31 23.12 -3.43
C MET A 52 1.80 23.59 -4.81
N LEU A 53 1.86 22.69 -5.79
CA LEU A 53 2.21 23.06 -7.17
C LEU A 53 1.21 24.03 -7.79
N LYS A 54 -0.09 23.88 -7.49
CA LYS A 54 -1.10 24.85 -7.92
C LYS A 54 -0.94 26.21 -7.25
N LEU A 55 -0.54 26.25 -5.99
CA LEU A 55 -0.24 27.51 -5.31
C LEU A 55 0.98 28.19 -5.94
N LEU A 56 2.02 27.46 -6.28
CA LEU A 56 3.19 27.98 -6.97
C LEU A 56 2.82 28.49 -8.39
N GLU A 57 1.98 27.78 -9.13
CA GLU A 57 1.46 28.25 -10.41
C GLU A 57 0.72 29.58 -10.25
N ARG A 58 -0.14 29.73 -9.24
CA ARG A 58 -0.86 30.98 -8.96
C ARG A 58 0.05 32.14 -8.57
N PHE A 59 1.13 31.83 -7.84
CA PHE A 59 2.16 32.84 -7.53
C PHE A 59 2.79 33.40 -8.81
N TYR A 60 3.16 32.54 -9.78
CA TYR A 60 3.68 32.97 -11.08
C TYR A 60 2.64 33.70 -11.91
N ALA A 61 1.40 33.23 -11.95
CA ALA A 61 0.31 33.85 -12.70
C ALA A 61 -0.09 35.23 -12.13
N GLY A 62 0.18 35.49 -10.86
CA GLY A 62 -0.05 36.79 -10.23
C GLY A 62 1.09 37.78 -10.33
N SER A 63 2.26 37.37 -10.83
CA SER A 63 3.49 38.17 -10.90
C SER A 63 3.82 38.53 -12.34
N GLU A 64 4.42 39.71 -12.57
CA GLU A 64 4.96 40.08 -13.90
C GLU A 64 6.28 39.37 -14.19
N LYS A 65 7.14 39.29 -13.18
CA LYS A 65 8.43 38.57 -13.18
C LYS A 65 8.60 38.01 -11.76
N VAL A 66 9.03 36.76 -11.64
CA VAL A 66 9.48 36.20 -10.36
C VAL A 66 11.00 36.11 -10.37
N GLU A 67 11.61 36.74 -9.38
CA GLU A 67 13.07 36.70 -9.19
C GLU A 67 13.45 35.52 -8.28
N ARG A 68 14.73 35.13 -8.28
CA ARG A 68 15.25 34.01 -7.51
C ARG A 68 14.95 34.14 -6.01
N ASP A 69 15.14 35.31 -5.44
CA ASP A 69 14.90 35.56 -4.02
C ASP A 69 13.41 35.45 -3.67
N GLU A 70 12.52 35.92 -4.55
CA GLU A 70 11.07 35.80 -4.36
C GLU A 70 10.62 34.32 -4.45
N PHE A 71 11.20 33.57 -5.39
CA PHE A 71 10.94 32.11 -5.50
C PHE A 71 11.43 31.38 -4.25
N HIS A 72 12.65 31.71 -3.76
CA HIS A 72 13.19 31.13 -2.53
C HIS A 72 12.32 31.46 -1.31
N GLU A 73 11.94 32.71 -1.09
CA GLU A 73 11.10 33.11 0.05
C GLU A 73 9.70 32.47 -0.01
N PHE A 74 9.14 32.33 -1.21
CA PHE A 74 7.86 31.63 -1.38
C PHE A 74 7.99 30.15 -1.02
N THR A 75 8.98 29.45 -1.55
CA THR A 75 9.19 28.02 -1.34
C THR A 75 9.61 27.69 0.08
N LYS A 76 10.41 28.56 0.73
CA LYS A 76 10.80 28.46 2.13
C LYS A 76 9.61 28.56 3.10
N SER A 77 8.55 29.27 2.71
CA SER A 77 7.31 29.37 3.48
C SER A 77 6.50 28.06 3.48
N ILE A 78 6.85 27.12 2.62
CA ILE A 78 6.22 25.80 2.53
C ILE A 78 6.68 24.96 3.72
N PRO A 79 5.75 24.33 4.46
CA PRO A 79 6.10 23.57 5.65
C PRO A 79 7.14 22.48 5.36
N GLU A 80 8.13 22.34 6.26
CA GLU A 80 9.18 21.30 6.18
C GLU A 80 8.62 19.87 6.21
N ASP A 81 7.36 19.70 6.58
CA ASP A 81 6.64 18.41 6.56
C ASP A 81 6.43 17.84 5.15
N ILE A 82 6.77 18.60 4.09
CA ILE A 82 6.69 18.15 2.70
C ILE A 82 7.99 17.44 2.29
N GLN A 83 8.33 16.37 2.98
CA GLN A 83 9.58 15.63 2.79
C GLN A 83 9.63 14.78 1.52
N CYS A 84 8.51 14.65 0.80
CA CYS A 84 8.44 13.81 -0.42
C CYS A 84 8.86 14.58 -1.68
N VAL A 85 8.93 15.91 -1.62
CA VAL A 85 9.32 16.77 -2.73
C VAL A 85 10.82 16.98 -2.68
N GLN A 86 11.54 16.43 -3.67
CA GLN A 86 12.99 16.61 -3.81
C GLN A 86 13.35 18.05 -4.15
N ALA A 87 12.58 18.66 -5.07
CA ALA A 87 12.73 20.05 -5.45
C ALA A 87 11.42 20.61 -6.02
N LEU A 88 11.26 21.91 -5.86
CA LEU A 88 10.35 22.75 -6.63
C LEU A 88 11.18 23.55 -7.64
N GLU A 89 10.73 23.57 -8.88
CA GLU A 89 11.50 24.16 -9.95
C GLU A 89 10.65 25.11 -10.79
N TRP A 90 11.32 26.14 -11.33
CA TRP A 90 10.81 26.96 -12.42
C TRP A 90 11.56 26.65 -13.71
N VAL A 91 10.80 26.41 -14.76
CA VAL A 91 11.29 25.99 -16.07
C VAL A 91 10.70 26.93 -17.14
N PRO A 92 11.39 27.99 -17.53
CA PRO A 92 10.91 28.92 -18.57
C PRO A 92 10.95 28.24 -19.93
N ARG A 93 10.10 28.72 -20.84
CA ARG A 93 10.21 28.46 -22.25
C ARG A 93 11.24 29.41 -22.86
N VAL A 94 12.30 28.87 -23.43
CA VAL A 94 13.37 29.64 -24.10
C VAL A 94 13.39 29.28 -25.61
N ARG A 95 13.17 30.24 -26.47
CA ARG A 95 13.31 30.03 -27.93
C ARG A 95 14.77 30.07 -28.32
N ASP A 96 15.15 29.42 -29.43
CA ASP A 96 16.54 29.39 -29.88
C ASP A 96 17.13 30.81 -30.06
N ALA A 97 16.36 31.74 -30.62
CA ALA A 97 16.76 33.13 -30.79
C ALA A 97 17.00 33.87 -29.44
N GLU A 98 16.42 33.42 -28.34
CA GLU A 98 16.53 33.99 -27.00
C GLU A 98 17.64 33.33 -26.17
N ARG A 99 18.16 32.18 -26.62
CA ARG A 99 19.09 31.32 -25.87
C ARG A 99 20.32 32.04 -25.36
N ALA A 100 21.01 32.80 -26.24
CA ALA A 100 22.28 33.49 -25.86
C ALA A 100 22.04 34.52 -24.76
N ALA A 101 20.96 35.31 -24.89
CA ALA A 101 20.60 36.33 -23.89
C ALA A 101 20.18 35.66 -22.55
N TYR A 102 19.48 34.52 -22.60
CA TYR A 102 19.09 33.75 -21.45
C TYR A 102 20.31 33.16 -20.70
N GLU A 103 21.25 32.55 -21.41
CA GLU A 103 22.48 32.00 -20.83
C GLU A 103 23.32 33.14 -20.19
N GLU A 104 23.37 34.34 -20.79
CA GLU A 104 24.05 35.51 -20.23
C GLU A 104 23.33 36.05 -18.98
N GLU A 105 21.99 36.05 -18.95
CA GLU A 105 21.23 36.48 -17.78
C GLU A 105 21.47 35.54 -16.60
N GLY A 106 21.47 34.22 -16.79
CA GLY A 106 21.82 33.24 -15.77
C GLY A 106 23.23 33.47 -15.18
N CYS A 107 24.20 33.80 -16.04
CA CYS A 107 25.55 34.16 -15.54
C CYS A 107 25.54 35.46 -14.70
N ARG A 108 24.73 36.46 -15.06
CA ARG A 108 24.60 37.72 -14.29
C ARG A 108 23.90 37.52 -12.95
N GLU A 109 23.04 36.53 -12.85
CA GLU A 109 22.38 36.10 -11.60
C GLU A 109 23.31 35.29 -10.68
N GLY A 110 24.59 35.14 -11.03
CA GLY A 110 25.60 34.48 -10.21
C GLY A 110 25.84 33.00 -10.53
N LEU A 111 25.18 32.44 -11.54
CA LEU A 111 25.41 31.06 -11.98
C LEU A 111 26.63 31.02 -12.94
N THR A 112 27.82 30.84 -12.39
CA THR A 112 29.06 30.85 -13.17
C THR A 112 29.05 29.78 -14.27
N GLY A 113 29.21 30.23 -15.54
CA GLY A 113 29.22 29.30 -16.68
C GLY A 113 27.87 28.70 -17.02
N PHE A 114 26.77 29.33 -16.62
CA PHE A 114 25.40 28.84 -16.91
C PHE A 114 25.18 28.71 -18.40
N GLN A 115 24.70 27.54 -18.81
CA GLN A 115 24.32 27.22 -20.17
C GLN A 115 23.21 26.17 -20.18
N ILE A 116 22.44 26.13 -21.26
CA ILE A 116 21.45 25.09 -21.47
C ILE A 116 22.17 23.78 -21.81
N THR A 117 21.88 22.73 -21.02
CA THR A 117 22.54 21.43 -21.10
C THR A 117 21.55 20.30 -21.38
N GLU A 118 22.06 19.18 -21.89
CA GLU A 118 21.36 17.92 -22.08
C GLU A 118 22.29 16.75 -21.78
N ARG A 119 21.76 15.53 -21.71
CA ARG A 119 22.60 14.33 -21.61
C ARG A 119 22.90 13.78 -22.99
N ASP A 120 24.19 13.46 -23.22
CA ASP A 120 24.60 12.69 -24.40
C ASP A 120 24.23 11.20 -24.27
N ALA A 121 24.60 10.40 -25.29
CA ALA A 121 24.34 8.96 -25.33
C ALA A 121 25.04 8.19 -24.18
N ASP A 122 26.13 8.74 -23.64
CA ASP A 122 26.86 8.18 -22.49
C ASP A 122 26.31 8.68 -21.15
N GLY A 123 25.25 9.51 -21.15
CA GLY A 123 24.62 10.08 -19.95
C GLY A 123 25.37 11.26 -19.35
N ARG A 124 26.40 11.82 -20.03
CA ARG A 124 27.17 12.97 -19.57
C ARG A 124 26.44 14.27 -19.90
N MET A 125 26.54 15.25 -18.99
CA MET A 125 26.02 16.59 -19.24
C MET A 125 26.88 17.31 -20.28
N VAL A 126 26.23 17.68 -21.37
CA VAL A 126 26.85 18.43 -22.49
C VAL A 126 25.99 19.66 -22.81
N ARG A 127 26.56 20.63 -23.52
CA ARG A 127 25.79 21.77 -24.02
C ARG A 127 24.70 21.28 -24.98
N ALA A 128 23.44 21.71 -24.76
CA ALA A 128 22.30 21.29 -25.59
C ALA A 128 22.51 21.67 -27.07
N GLY A 129 22.17 20.72 -27.96
CA GLY A 129 22.14 20.94 -29.40
C GLY A 129 21.06 21.96 -29.82
N PRO A 130 21.10 22.47 -31.09
CA PRO A 130 20.13 23.44 -31.58
C PRO A 130 18.74 22.82 -31.74
N ARG A 131 17.70 23.53 -31.30
CA ARG A 131 16.29 23.19 -31.45
C ARG A 131 15.41 24.46 -31.38
N GLU A 132 14.16 24.37 -31.78
CA GLU A 132 13.27 25.56 -31.83
C GLU A 132 13.02 26.19 -30.45
N GLU A 133 12.91 25.35 -29.41
CA GLU A 133 12.67 25.78 -28.04
C GLU A 133 13.30 24.85 -27.03
N TYR A 134 13.63 25.37 -25.87
CA TYR A 134 14.22 24.69 -24.74
C TYR A 134 13.37 24.92 -23.48
N PHE A 135 13.45 23.98 -22.54
CA PHE A 135 12.80 24.04 -21.24
C PHE A 135 13.84 23.80 -20.12
N PRO A 136 14.79 24.76 -19.93
CA PRO A 136 15.83 24.60 -18.94
C PRO A 136 15.32 24.84 -17.53
N VAL A 137 15.81 24.08 -16.55
CA VAL A 137 15.58 24.37 -15.15
C VAL A 137 16.31 25.68 -14.78
N HIS A 138 15.56 26.70 -14.40
CA HIS A 138 16.11 28.02 -14.06
C HIS A 138 16.26 28.22 -12.55
N PHE A 139 15.22 27.87 -11.79
CA PHE A 139 15.24 27.83 -10.33
C PHE A 139 15.00 26.42 -9.84
N ALA A 140 15.65 26.03 -8.75
CA ALA A 140 15.41 24.78 -8.03
C ALA A 140 15.56 25.06 -6.53
N GLU A 141 14.52 24.72 -5.76
CA GLU A 141 14.52 24.87 -4.31
C GLU A 141 14.11 23.55 -3.62
N PRO A 142 14.87 23.08 -2.63
CA PRO A 142 16.14 23.64 -2.18
C PRO A 142 17.24 23.50 -3.27
N LEU A 143 18.14 24.47 -3.37
CA LEU A 143 19.25 24.39 -4.32
C LEU A 143 20.23 23.29 -3.93
N THR A 144 20.50 23.13 -2.61
CA THR A 144 21.42 22.12 -2.10
C THR A 144 20.96 20.70 -2.48
N GLY A 145 21.81 19.99 -3.23
CA GLY A 145 21.53 18.65 -3.74
C GLY A 145 20.78 18.63 -5.09
N ASN A 146 20.41 19.80 -5.64
CA ASN A 146 19.72 19.94 -6.93
C ASN A 146 20.52 20.80 -7.92
N GLU A 147 21.77 21.17 -7.61
CA GLU A 147 22.62 22.05 -8.43
C GLU A 147 22.80 21.52 -9.85
N GLN A 148 22.88 20.21 -10.03
CA GLN A 148 23.06 19.56 -11.34
C GLN A 148 21.84 19.71 -12.26
N ALA A 149 20.67 20.03 -11.70
CA ALA A 149 19.46 20.23 -12.49
C ALA A 149 19.46 21.59 -13.19
N LEU A 150 20.18 22.60 -12.65
CA LEU A 150 20.19 23.93 -13.25
C LEU A 150 20.71 23.92 -14.67
N GLY A 151 19.96 24.55 -15.58
CA GLY A 151 20.26 24.59 -17.00
C GLY A 151 19.92 23.34 -17.79
N PHE A 152 19.53 22.23 -17.13
CA PHE A 152 19.15 21.00 -17.83
C PHE A 152 17.85 21.20 -18.60
N ASP A 153 17.88 20.98 -19.93
CA ASP A 153 16.71 21.07 -20.79
C ASP A 153 15.82 19.83 -20.65
N LEU A 154 14.71 19.96 -19.95
CA LEU A 154 13.71 18.89 -19.78
C LEU A 154 13.15 18.41 -21.12
N GLY A 155 13.11 19.29 -22.15
CA GLY A 155 12.67 18.94 -23.51
C GLY A 155 13.65 18.04 -24.27
N SER A 156 14.86 17.78 -23.75
CA SER A 156 15.86 16.94 -24.38
C SER A 156 15.54 15.44 -24.27
N GLU A 157 14.71 15.04 -23.29
CA GLU A 157 14.44 13.63 -23.00
C GLU A 157 12.98 13.31 -23.34
N PRO A 158 12.69 12.20 -24.07
CA PRO A 158 11.36 11.91 -24.60
C PRO A 158 10.24 11.83 -23.58
N THR A 159 10.47 11.19 -22.41
CA THR A 159 9.45 11.02 -21.38
C THR A 159 9.05 12.35 -20.74
N ARG A 160 10.03 13.23 -20.50
CA ARG A 160 9.81 14.58 -19.98
C ARG A 160 9.14 15.46 -21.02
N ARG A 161 9.61 15.41 -22.29
CA ARG A 161 9.01 16.16 -23.38
C ARG A 161 7.53 15.83 -23.58
N ALA A 162 7.17 14.55 -23.58
CA ALA A 162 5.78 14.12 -23.71
C ALA A 162 4.87 14.73 -22.61
N ALA A 163 5.37 14.80 -21.38
CA ALA A 163 4.62 15.39 -20.27
C ALA A 163 4.53 16.92 -20.39
N LEU A 164 5.63 17.61 -20.81
CA LEU A 164 5.62 19.05 -21.11
C LEU A 164 4.58 19.42 -22.17
N GLU A 165 4.57 18.69 -23.30
CA GLU A 165 3.64 18.91 -24.39
C GLU A 165 2.19 18.63 -23.95
N ALA A 166 1.96 17.55 -23.22
CA ALA A 166 0.63 17.22 -22.71
C ALA A 166 0.11 18.28 -21.71
N ALA A 167 0.97 18.78 -20.82
CA ALA A 167 0.62 19.85 -19.88
C ALA A 167 0.32 21.16 -20.62
N ARG A 168 1.21 21.58 -21.52
CA ARG A 168 1.03 22.78 -22.36
C ARG A 168 -0.29 22.74 -23.14
N ASP A 169 -0.55 21.63 -23.82
CA ASP A 169 -1.67 21.53 -24.75
C ASP A 169 -3.02 21.36 -24.05
N SER A 170 -3.06 20.72 -22.88
CA SER A 170 -4.28 20.59 -22.08
C SER A 170 -4.55 21.78 -21.17
N GLY A 171 -3.54 22.53 -20.76
CA GLY A 171 -3.65 23.55 -19.71
C GLY A 171 -3.75 22.97 -18.31
N GLU A 172 -3.55 21.66 -18.15
CA GLU A 172 -3.68 20.95 -16.89
C GLU A 172 -2.35 20.40 -16.43
N MET A 173 -2.27 20.16 -15.12
CA MET A 173 -1.14 19.44 -14.51
C MET A 173 -0.94 18.07 -15.14
N ARG A 174 0.31 17.71 -15.46
CA ARG A 174 0.67 16.39 -16.02
C ARG A 174 1.92 15.83 -15.33
N GLY A 175 1.85 14.53 -15.03
CA GLY A 175 2.97 13.76 -14.48
C GLY A 175 3.72 13.00 -15.57
N THR A 176 5.03 12.89 -15.45
CA THR A 176 5.83 11.97 -16.28
C THR A 176 5.54 10.52 -15.90
N GLY A 177 5.93 9.54 -16.73
CA GLY A 177 6.23 8.20 -16.26
C GLY A 177 7.40 8.21 -15.29
N ARG A 178 7.76 7.04 -14.75
CA ARG A 178 8.96 6.94 -13.92
C ARG A 178 10.21 7.30 -14.73
N ILE A 179 11.09 8.08 -14.13
CA ILE A 179 12.35 8.51 -14.73
C ILE A 179 13.49 8.39 -13.72
N ARG A 180 14.73 8.40 -14.22
CA ARG A 180 15.89 8.68 -13.37
C ARG A 180 16.06 10.20 -13.26
N LEU A 181 16.06 10.69 -12.01
CA LEU A 181 16.27 12.11 -11.77
C LEU A 181 17.70 12.52 -12.12
N VAL A 182 17.91 13.77 -12.50
CA VAL A 182 19.25 14.30 -12.88
C VAL A 182 20.20 14.23 -11.68
N GLN A 183 19.69 14.53 -10.51
CA GLN A 183 20.39 14.57 -9.23
C GLN A 183 20.40 13.24 -8.47
N GLU A 184 19.81 12.17 -9.03
CA GLU A 184 19.70 10.87 -8.34
C GLU A 184 21.04 10.13 -8.34
N THR A 185 21.54 9.82 -7.16
CA THR A 185 22.76 9.01 -6.96
C THR A 185 22.47 7.56 -6.58
N GLY A 186 21.22 7.23 -6.27
CA GLY A 186 20.76 5.89 -5.91
C GLY A 186 20.03 5.19 -7.07
N GLU A 187 19.27 4.17 -6.70
CA GLU A 187 18.52 3.35 -7.68
C GLU A 187 17.02 3.65 -7.73
N GLN A 188 16.53 4.59 -6.91
CA GLN A 188 15.11 4.87 -6.87
C GLN A 188 14.60 5.64 -8.10
N TRP A 189 13.34 5.41 -8.41
CA TRP A 189 12.65 6.12 -9.46
C TRP A 189 12.10 7.46 -8.95
N GLY A 190 12.05 8.44 -9.84
CA GLY A 190 11.36 9.70 -9.61
C GLY A 190 10.31 9.98 -10.68
N ILE A 191 9.49 10.97 -10.42
CA ILE A 191 8.58 11.59 -11.38
C ILE A 191 8.69 13.10 -11.33
N LEU A 192 8.35 13.75 -12.43
CA LEU A 192 8.09 15.18 -12.47
C LEU A 192 6.58 15.39 -12.60
N VAL A 193 6.08 16.36 -11.86
CA VAL A 193 4.71 16.85 -12.02
C VAL A 193 4.79 18.30 -12.48
N LEU A 194 4.30 18.57 -13.69
CA LEU A 194 4.40 19.83 -14.39
C LEU A 194 3.06 20.56 -14.39
N VAL A 195 3.08 21.85 -14.08
CA VAL A 195 1.93 22.74 -14.18
C VAL A 195 2.29 23.87 -15.16
N PRO A 196 1.58 24.01 -16.29
CA PRO A 196 1.90 25.05 -17.26
C PRO A 196 1.53 26.43 -16.73
N VAL A 197 2.42 27.39 -16.94
CA VAL A 197 2.20 28.81 -16.64
C VAL A 197 2.12 29.56 -17.94
N TYR A 198 1.07 30.33 -18.11
CA TYR A 198 0.83 31.13 -19.33
C TYR A 198 1.00 32.61 -19.04
N ARG A 199 1.30 33.38 -20.09
CA ARG A 199 1.38 34.83 -19.99
C ARG A 199 0.08 35.43 -19.53
N ASN A 200 0.15 36.41 -18.65
CA ASN A 200 -1.02 37.08 -18.10
C ASN A 200 -1.92 37.69 -19.18
N SER A 201 -3.22 37.64 -18.95
CA SER A 201 -4.24 38.20 -19.87
C SER A 201 -4.32 37.56 -21.26
N ALA A 202 -3.65 36.42 -21.51
CA ALA A 202 -3.71 35.73 -22.77
C ALA A 202 -4.96 34.82 -22.88
N SER A 203 -5.53 34.71 -24.08
CA SER A 203 -6.54 33.69 -24.34
C SER A 203 -5.92 32.31 -24.32
N LEU A 204 -6.61 31.34 -23.70
CA LEU A 204 -6.17 29.93 -23.55
C LEU A 204 -7.21 28.95 -24.09
N GLU A 205 -8.19 29.44 -24.89
CA GLU A 205 -9.30 28.62 -25.30
C GLU A 205 -8.91 27.50 -26.29
N THR A 206 -7.93 27.76 -27.18
CA THR A 206 -7.46 26.77 -28.16
C THR A 206 -6.06 26.24 -27.77
N VAL A 207 -5.71 25.09 -28.36
CA VAL A 207 -4.35 24.51 -28.17
C VAL A 207 -3.28 25.45 -28.74
N GLU A 208 -3.56 26.05 -29.90
CA GLU A 208 -2.65 27.00 -30.56
C GLU A 208 -2.42 28.24 -29.69
N ALA A 209 -3.50 28.76 -29.07
CA ALA A 209 -3.41 29.88 -28.15
C ALA A 209 -2.56 29.50 -26.91
N ARG A 210 -2.76 28.32 -26.33
CA ARG A 210 -1.94 27.83 -25.23
C ARG A 210 -0.47 27.67 -25.63
N ARG A 211 -0.18 27.08 -26.79
CA ARG A 211 1.19 26.97 -27.32
C ARG A 211 1.84 28.32 -27.55
N ALA A 212 1.11 29.29 -28.08
CA ALA A 212 1.65 30.63 -28.32
C ALA A 212 1.97 31.39 -27.04
N ASN A 213 1.15 31.21 -26.00
CA ASN A 213 1.17 31.99 -24.78
C ASN A 213 1.85 31.31 -23.59
N LEU A 214 2.46 30.13 -23.79
CA LEU A 214 3.21 29.44 -22.74
C LEU A 214 4.41 30.31 -22.30
N ALA A 215 4.49 30.62 -21.02
CA ALA A 215 5.64 31.25 -20.38
C ALA A 215 6.67 30.20 -19.89
N GLY A 216 6.19 29.10 -19.35
CA GLY A 216 7.01 28.02 -18.81
C GLY A 216 6.20 27.06 -17.96
N PHE A 217 6.85 26.38 -17.06
CA PHE A 217 6.25 25.44 -16.14
C PHE A 217 6.78 25.64 -14.73
N VAL A 218 5.91 25.53 -13.74
CA VAL A 218 6.33 25.17 -12.39
C VAL A 218 6.26 23.67 -12.26
N LEU A 219 7.21 23.06 -11.58
CA LEU A 219 7.21 21.63 -11.42
C LEU A 219 7.67 21.19 -10.02
N GLY A 220 7.19 20.04 -9.60
CA GLY A 220 7.68 19.31 -8.45
C GLY A 220 8.43 18.06 -8.88
N VAL A 221 9.58 17.85 -8.28
CA VAL A 221 10.40 16.65 -8.42
C VAL A 221 10.12 15.73 -7.25
N PHE A 222 9.65 14.54 -7.51
CA PHE A 222 9.26 13.57 -6.48
C PHE A 222 10.12 12.32 -6.57
N ARG A 223 10.67 11.89 -5.43
CA ARG A 223 11.28 10.59 -5.24
C ARG A 223 10.22 9.60 -4.76
N LEU A 224 9.95 8.59 -5.56
CA LEU A 224 8.84 7.67 -5.29
C LEU A 224 9.11 6.74 -4.10
N GLY A 225 10.39 6.43 -3.85
CA GLY A 225 10.80 5.72 -2.66
C GLY A 225 10.50 6.52 -1.39
N ASP A 226 10.91 7.79 -1.37
CA ASP A 226 10.72 8.68 -0.22
C ASP A 226 9.23 8.94 0.04
N LEU A 227 8.42 9.08 -1.03
CA LEU A 227 6.95 9.18 -0.94
C LEU A 227 6.34 7.98 -0.21
N LEU A 228 6.78 6.77 -0.57
CA LEU A 228 6.27 5.56 0.04
C LEU A 228 6.80 5.36 1.47
N ASP A 229 8.05 5.75 1.74
CA ASP A 229 8.65 5.74 3.09
C ASP A 229 7.90 6.68 4.03
N TRP A 230 7.61 7.90 3.56
CA TRP A 230 6.84 8.86 4.34
C TRP A 230 5.42 8.35 4.63
N ALA A 231 4.72 7.87 3.60
CA ALA A 231 3.37 7.34 3.75
C ALA A 231 3.30 6.15 4.73
N THR A 232 4.25 5.21 4.64
CA THR A 232 4.32 4.06 5.55
C THR A 232 4.86 4.43 6.93
N GLY A 233 5.65 5.52 7.02
CA GLY A 233 6.22 6.02 8.27
C GLY A 233 5.18 6.66 9.20
N GLN A 234 4.14 7.28 8.65
CA GLN A 234 3.06 7.93 9.43
C GLN A 234 2.25 6.92 10.26
N LEU A 235 2.20 5.69 9.81
CA LEU A 235 1.52 4.61 10.51
C LEU A 235 2.55 3.70 11.20
N GLY A 236 2.21 3.18 12.36
CA GLY A 236 3.03 2.16 13.02
C GLY A 236 3.20 0.91 12.16
N PRO A 237 4.14 0.01 12.48
CA PRO A 237 4.31 -1.24 11.75
C PRO A 237 3.04 -2.10 11.90
N ARG A 238 2.37 -2.39 10.77
CA ARG A 238 1.08 -3.10 10.73
C ARG A 238 1.14 -4.43 9.99
N GLY A 239 2.34 -4.91 9.66
CA GLY A 239 2.50 -6.18 8.96
C GLY A 239 2.05 -6.17 7.50
N ILE A 240 2.09 -5.02 6.83
CA ILE A 240 1.64 -4.85 5.45
C ILE A 240 2.82 -4.49 4.56
N ASP A 241 2.99 -5.22 3.47
CA ASP A 241 3.85 -4.88 2.36
C ASP A 241 3.09 -3.97 1.39
N VAL A 242 3.75 -2.98 0.83
CA VAL A 242 3.13 -1.95 -0.01
C VAL A 242 3.88 -1.81 -1.31
N ALA A 243 3.17 -1.88 -2.44
CA ALA A 243 3.71 -1.64 -3.77
C ALA A 243 2.87 -0.60 -4.51
N LEU A 244 3.52 0.39 -5.08
CA LEU A 244 2.89 1.45 -5.86
C LEU A 244 3.19 1.22 -7.34
N TYR A 245 2.13 1.17 -8.15
CA TYR A 245 2.22 0.96 -9.60
C TYR A 245 1.60 2.13 -10.36
N ASP A 246 2.13 2.40 -11.55
CA ASP A 246 1.54 3.30 -12.54
C ASP A 246 0.87 2.48 -13.65
N ALA A 247 -0.45 2.38 -13.58
CA ALA A 247 -1.24 1.67 -14.58
C ALA A 247 -1.25 2.36 -15.96
N SER A 248 -0.85 3.65 -16.04
CA SER A 248 -0.72 4.39 -17.29
C SER A 248 0.58 4.07 -18.04
N SER A 249 1.54 3.38 -17.39
CA SER A 249 2.81 2.98 -17.99
C SER A 249 2.71 1.63 -18.68
N PRO A 250 3.56 1.35 -19.71
CA PRO A 250 3.63 0.05 -20.33
C PRO A 250 4.07 -1.04 -19.34
N ALA A 251 3.82 -2.30 -19.68
CA ALA A 251 4.30 -3.44 -18.91
C ALA A 251 5.83 -3.42 -18.80
N GLY A 252 6.35 -3.72 -17.61
CA GLY A 252 7.79 -3.62 -17.32
C GLY A 252 8.25 -2.24 -16.82
N GLU A 253 7.36 -1.22 -16.85
CA GLU A 253 7.64 0.12 -16.34
C GLU A 253 6.61 0.59 -15.31
N ARG A 254 5.78 -0.32 -14.81
CA ARG A 254 4.66 0.02 -13.92
C ARG A 254 5.05 0.16 -12.47
N LEU A 255 5.98 -0.65 -11.97
CA LEU A 255 6.38 -0.58 -10.56
C LEU A 255 7.11 0.74 -10.30
N LEU A 256 6.50 1.60 -9.49
CA LEU A 256 7.04 2.89 -9.10
C LEU A 256 7.93 2.79 -7.84
N ALA A 257 7.41 2.14 -6.81
CA ALA A 257 8.11 1.92 -5.55
C ALA A 257 7.54 0.72 -4.80
N TRP A 258 8.33 0.12 -3.93
CA TRP A 258 7.93 -0.98 -3.07
C TRP A 258 8.57 -0.87 -1.69
N ARG A 259 7.80 -1.25 -0.65
CA ARG A 259 8.29 -1.35 0.72
C ARG A 259 7.73 -2.60 1.38
N GLY A 260 8.64 -3.45 1.86
CA GLY A 260 8.30 -4.54 2.75
C GLY A 260 7.94 -4.00 4.14
N SER A 261 7.06 -4.71 4.81
CA SER A 261 6.68 -4.39 6.18
C SER A 261 7.88 -4.39 7.13
N ARG A 262 7.92 -3.41 8.03
CA ARG A 262 8.92 -3.36 9.13
C ARG A 262 8.75 -4.50 10.16
N MET A 263 7.67 -5.26 10.07
CA MET A 263 7.45 -6.47 10.90
C MET A 263 8.08 -7.72 10.29
N ARG A 264 8.57 -7.66 9.04
CA ARG A 264 9.23 -8.80 8.44
C ARG A 264 10.54 -9.14 9.14
N ASN A 265 10.75 -10.43 9.37
CA ASN A 265 12.03 -10.96 9.88
C ASN A 265 13.09 -11.00 8.77
N GLU A 266 12.68 -11.19 7.51
CA GLU A 266 13.55 -11.25 6.35
C GLU A 266 13.09 -10.26 5.27
N PRO A 267 14.01 -9.55 4.59
CA PRO A 267 13.67 -8.71 3.46
C PRO A 267 13.03 -9.53 2.34
N ALA A 268 11.88 -9.11 1.85
CA ALA A 268 11.30 -9.70 0.66
C ALA A 268 11.81 -8.98 -0.60
N PRO A 269 11.96 -9.68 -1.72
CA PRO A 269 12.27 -9.03 -2.99
C PRO A 269 11.08 -8.16 -3.44
N PRO A 270 11.34 -7.11 -4.25
CA PRO A 270 10.26 -6.34 -4.85
C PRO A 270 9.37 -7.24 -5.71
N PRO A 271 8.07 -6.96 -5.79
CA PRO A 271 7.17 -7.71 -6.65
C PRO A 271 7.57 -7.51 -8.13
N PRO A 272 7.22 -8.47 -9.02
CA PRO A 272 7.54 -8.35 -10.43
C PRO A 272 6.85 -7.14 -11.07
N ASP A 273 7.57 -6.47 -11.98
CA ASP A 273 7.11 -5.27 -12.68
C ASP A 273 6.16 -5.58 -13.88
N ALA A 274 5.97 -6.86 -14.21
CA ALA A 274 5.35 -7.26 -15.47
C ALA A 274 3.84 -7.00 -15.53
N ASP A 275 3.11 -7.23 -14.43
CA ASP A 275 1.65 -7.02 -14.36
C ASP A 275 1.24 -6.56 -12.98
N LEU A 276 0.11 -5.83 -12.92
CA LEU A 276 -0.64 -5.70 -11.66
C LEU A 276 -0.86 -7.13 -11.16
N PRO A 277 -0.42 -7.48 -9.95
CA PRO A 277 -0.44 -8.86 -9.48
C PRO A 277 -1.82 -9.47 -9.73
N THR A 278 -1.88 -10.62 -10.40
CA THR A 278 -3.07 -11.47 -10.45
C THR A 278 -3.24 -12.05 -9.06
N LEU A 279 -3.91 -11.29 -8.20
CA LEU A 279 -3.93 -11.48 -6.77
C LEU A 279 -4.87 -12.62 -6.43
N ARG A 280 -4.32 -13.84 -6.29
CA ARG A 280 -5.05 -15.01 -5.78
C ARG A 280 -5.13 -15.03 -4.25
N GLU A 281 -4.34 -14.20 -3.57
CA GLU A 281 -4.19 -14.15 -2.12
C GLU A 281 -4.86 -12.89 -1.54
N MET A 282 -4.90 -12.80 -0.20
CA MET A 282 -5.42 -11.63 0.50
C MET A 282 -4.66 -10.38 0.09
N HIS A 283 -5.35 -9.38 -0.46
CA HIS A 283 -4.79 -8.10 -0.87
C HIS A 283 -5.84 -7.01 -0.81
N HIS A 284 -5.38 -5.76 -0.80
CA HIS A 284 -6.19 -4.57 -0.96
C HIS A 284 -5.55 -3.67 -2.02
N ALA A 285 -6.35 -3.17 -2.94
CA ALA A 285 -5.91 -2.26 -3.99
C ALA A 285 -6.67 -0.94 -3.93
N ALA A 286 -5.94 0.17 -3.95
CA ALA A 286 -6.52 1.52 -4.00
C ALA A 286 -5.98 2.27 -5.21
N THR A 287 -6.85 2.99 -5.92
CA THR A 287 -6.51 3.72 -7.14
C THR A 287 -6.52 5.22 -6.89
N PHE A 288 -5.50 5.91 -7.41
CA PHE A 288 -5.33 7.36 -7.36
C PHE A 288 -5.13 7.91 -8.77
N HIS A 289 -5.47 9.18 -8.98
CA HIS A 289 -5.32 9.85 -10.27
C HIS A 289 -4.47 11.12 -10.16
N PRO A 290 -3.17 11.01 -9.81
CA PRO A 290 -2.31 12.18 -9.70
C PRO A 290 -1.90 12.69 -11.09
N ALA A 291 -2.06 13.98 -11.34
CA ALA A 291 -1.52 14.69 -12.49
C ALA A 291 -1.77 13.97 -13.84
N GLY A 292 -2.99 13.46 -14.06
CA GLY A 292 -3.39 12.79 -15.30
C GLY A 292 -2.87 11.36 -15.47
N ARG A 293 -2.27 10.76 -14.43
CA ARG A 293 -1.84 9.35 -14.40
C ARG A 293 -2.77 8.51 -13.52
N THR A 294 -2.72 7.21 -13.67
CA THR A 294 -3.49 6.27 -12.84
C THR A 294 -2.51 5.43 -12.03
N TRP A 295 -2.48 5.68 -10.72
CA TRP A 295 -1.64 4.92 -9.79
C TRP A 295 -2.47 3.92 -9.01
N VAL A 296 -1.90 2.76 -8.75
CA VAL A 296 -2.52 1.69 -7.96
C VAL A 296 -1.59 1.31 -6.83
N LEU A 297 -2.04 1.54 -5.60
CA LEU A 297 -1.39 1.03 -4.40
C LEU A 297 -1.92 -0.38 -4.14
N VAL A 298 -1.01 -1.34 -4.05
CA VAL A 298 -1.33 -2.72 -3.69
C VAL A 298 -0.72 -3.01 -2.33
N CYS A 299 -1.57 -3.39 -1.39
CA CYS A 299 -1.21 -3.82 -0.04
C CYS A 299 -1.38 -5.34 0.07
N THR A 300 -0.39 -6.02 0.65
CA THR A 300 -0.44 -7.46 0.93
C THR A 300 0.03 -7.73 2.36
N PRO A 301 -0.58 -8.69 3.09
CA PRO A 301 -0.14 -9.02 4.44
C PRO A 301 1.21 -9.74 4.40
N CYS A 302 2.14 -9.38 5.28
CA CYS A 302 3.37 -10.14 5.44
C CYS A 302 3.13 -11.45 6.21
N PRO A 303 4.03 -12.44 6.13
CA PRO A 303 3.88 -13.72 6.84
C PRO A 303 3.70 -13.57 8.35
N GLU A 304 4.39 -12.61 8.96
CA GLU A 304 4.31 -12.33 10.39
C GLU A 304 2.93 -11.82 10.80
N PHE A 305 2.30 -10.98 9.97
CA PHE A 305 0.92 -10.55 10.19
C PHE A 305 -0.04 -11.74 10.23
N LEU A 306 0.10 -12.67 9.27
CA LEU A 306 -0.73 -13.87 9.20
C LEU A 306 -0.45 -14.85 10.36
N ALA A 307 0.79 -14.89 10.85
CA ALA A 307 1.18 -15.72 12.00
C ALA A 307 0.58 -15.19 13.31
N MET A 308 0.66 -13.87 13.54
CA MET A 308 0.06 -13.24 14.74
C MET A 308 -1.46 -13.39 14.76
N ALA A 309 -2.09 -13.39 13.61
CA ALA A 309 -3.53 -13.52 13.47
C ALA A 309 -4.04 -14.94 13.73
N LYS A 310 -3.15 -15.96 13.81
CA LYS A 310 -3.47 -17.36 14.11
C LYS A 310 -3.38 -17.69 15.61
N GLU A 311 -3.33 -16.71 16.50
CA GLU A 311 -3.16 -16.94 17.95
C GLU A 311 -4.35 -17.62 18.64
N ALA A 312 -5.55 -17.64 18.06
CA ALA A 312 -6.64 -18.44 18.61
C ALA A 312 -6.41 -19.93 18.26
N ASP A 313 -6.24 -20.74 19.29
CA ASP A 313 -6.00 -22.18 19.13
C ASP A 313 -7.31 -22.92 18.84
N SER A 314 -7.86 -22.70 17.63
CA SER A 314 -9.07 -23.38 17.18
C SER A 314 -8.92 -24.91 17.21
N TRP A 315 -7.68 -25.43 17.02
CA TRP A 315 -7.36 -26.83 17.17
C TRP A 315 -7.45 -27.30 18.63
N GLY A 316 -7.02 -26.46 19.58
CA GLY A 316 -7.17 -26.73 21.01
C GLY A 316 -8.63 -26.88 21.42
N LEU A 317 -9.53 -26.06 20.85
CA LEU A 317 -10.95 -26.16 21.06
C LEU A 317 -11.54 -27.49 20.53
N LEU A 318 -11.12 -27.92 19.33
CA LEU A 318 -11.54 -29.19 18.74
C LEU A 318 -11.05 -30.39 19.57
N VAL A 319 -9.76 -30.41 19.88
CA VAL A 319 -9.15 -31.50 20.68
C VAL A 319 -9.75 -31.55 22.09
N GLY A 320 -9.90 -30.42 22.74
CA GLY A 320 -10.53 -30.32 24.06
C GLY A 320 -11.99 -30.78 24.05
N GLY A 321 -12.77 -30.36 23.05
CA GLY A 321 -14.16 -30.77 22.89
C GLY A 321 -14.32 -32.27 22.62
N LEU A 322 -13.47 -32.87 21.77
CA LEU A 322 -13.46 -34.31 21.52
C LEU A 322 -13.01 -35.10 22.77
N ALA A 323 -12.00 -34.65 23.50
CA ALA A 323 -11.55 -35.28 24.76
C ALA A 323 -12.65 -35.22 25.81
N PHE A 324 -13.32 -34.08 25.98
CA PHE A 324 -14.48 -33.98 26.88
C PHE A 324 -15.61 -34.92 26.50
N THR A 325 -15.94 -35.02 25.20
CA THR A 325 -16.95 -35.96 24.68
C THR A 325 -16.58 -37.41 24.98
N ALA A 326 -15.31 -37.76 24.82
CA ALA A 326 -14.81 -39.12 25.12
C ALA A 326 -14.92 -39.44 26.64
N LEU A 327 -14.55 -38.49 27.50
CA LEU A 327 -14.69 -38.64 28.96
C LEU A 327 -16.17 -38.79 29.39
N LEU A 328 -17.06 -38.00 28.81
CA LEU A 328 -18.50 -38.07 29.06
C LEU A 328 -19.07 -39.43 28.61
N ALA A 329 -18.67 -39.90 27.45
CA ALA A 329 -19.06 -41.21 26.94
C ALA A 329 -18.55 -42.35 27.85
N ALA A 330 -17.31 -42.29 28.29
CA ALA A 330 -16.74 -43.25 29.25
C ALA A 330 -17.49 -43.24 30.59
N TYR A 331 -17.82 -42.06 31.11
CA TYR A 331 -18.61 -41.92 32.34
C TYR A 331 -20.00 -42.60 32.18
N PHE A 332 -20.75 -42.32 31.10
CA PHE A 332 -22.04 -42.96 30.86
C PHE A 332 -21.91 -44.46 30.62
N ALA A 333 -20.86 -44.95 29.99
CA ALA A 333 -20.61 -46.38 29.84
C ALA A 333 -20.34 -47.07 31.20
N MET A 334 -19.57 -46.44 32.09
CA MET A 334 -19.31 -46.98 33.44
C MET A 334 -20.57 -46.98 34.30
N THR A 335 -21.31 -45.89 34.32
CA THR A 335 -22.57 -45.81 35.10
C THR A 335 -23.62 -46.75 34.59
N GLY A 336 -23.77 -46.92 33.27
CA GLY A 336 -24.67 -47.88 32.66
C GLY A 336 -24.28 -49.35 32.99
N ARG A 337 -22.97 -49.68 32.97
CA ARG A 337 -22.48 -50.99 33.39
C ARG A 337 -22.79 -51.26 34.86
N ARG A 338 -22.55 -50.31 35.76
CA ARG A 338 -22.87 -50.42 37.20
C ARG A 338 -24.40 -50.61 37.39
N ALA A 339 -25.23 -49.87 36.73
CA ALA A 339 -26.69 -50.00 36.81
C ALA A 339 -27.14 -51.40 36.36
N ALA A 340 -26.62 -51.90 35.23
CA ALA A 340 -26.95 -53.27 34.75
C ALA A 340 -26.44 -54.37 35.68
N GLU A 341 -25.32 -54.17 36.37
CA GLU A 341 -24.76 -55.09 37.37
C GLU A 341 -25.63 -55.12 38.62
N VAL A 342 -26.08 -53.98 39.09
CA VAL A 342 -27.02 -53.89 40.25
C VAL A 342 -28.34 -54.55 39.89
N GLU A 343 -28.88 -54.39 38.74
CA GLU A 343 -30.12 -55.00 38.26
C GLU A 343 -29.98 -56.51 38.19
N ARG A 344 -28.85 -57.03 37.66
CA ARG A 344 -28.54 -58.47 37.63
C ARG A 344 -28.39 -59.05 39.01
N LEU A 345 -27.78 -58.34 39.97
CA LEU A 345 -27.66 -58.76 41.37
C LEU A 345 -29.01 -58.78 42.05
N ALA A 346 -29.89 -57.81 41.84
CA ALA A 346 -31.25 -57.77 42.32
C ALA A 346 -32.09 -58.95 41.83
N ASP A 347 -32.01 -59.24 40.52
CA ASP A 347 -32.68 -60.40 39.93
C ASP A 347 -32.20 -61.79 40.51
N ARG A 348 -30.87 -61.90 40.77
CA ARG A 348 -30.32 -63.07 41.39
C ARG A 348 -30.78 -63.20 42.86
N LEU A 349 -30.83 -62.13 43.59
CA LEU A 349 -31.34 -62.11 44.97
C LEU A 349 -32.82 -62.46 45.04
N LEU A 350 -33.67 -61.96 44.12
CA LEU A 350 -35.09 -62.32 44.04
C LEU A 350 -35.27 -63.81 43.77
N LYS A 351 -34.57 -64.39 42.78
CA LYS A 351 -34.61 -65.82 42.47
C LYS A 351 -34.13 -66.71 43.60
N SER A 352 -33.04 -66.29 44.27
CA SER A 352 -32.52 -67.00 45.47
C SER A 352 -33.50 -66.92 46.65
N ASN A 353 -34.16 -65.79 46.84
CA ASN A 353 -35.21 -65.66 47.87
C ASN A 353 -36.47 -66.54 47.56
N GLU A 354 -36.94 -66.59 46.30
CA GLU A 354 -37.96 -67.45 45.88
C GLU A 354 -37.64 -68.95 46.09
N GLN A 355 -36.36 -69.33 45.77
CA GLN A 355 -35.89 -70.69 46.05
C GLN A 355 -35.87 -71.05 47.51
N LEU A 356 -35.38 -70.13 48.35
CA LEU A 356 -35.37 -70.27 49.80
C LEU A 356 -36.83 -70.40 50.36
N GLN A 357 -37.71 -69.56 49.91
CA GLN A 357 -39.13 -69.62 50.29
C GLN A 357 -39.77 -70.95 49.89
N ALA A 358 -39.46 -71.43 48.65
CA ALA A 358 -39.95 -72.76 48.20
C ALA A 358 -39.37 -73.91 49.06
N GLN A 359 -38.03 -73.81 49.42
CA GLN A 359 -37.42 -74.84 50.34
C GLN A 359 -38.02 -74.81 51.75
N VAL A 360 -38.30 -73.60 52.26
CA VAL A 360 -38.93 -73.45 53.57
C VAL A 360 -40.33 -73.99 53.56
N ALA A 361 -41.10 -73.73 52.49
CA ALA A 361 -42.46 -74.28 52.33
C ALA A 361 -42.47 -75.80 52.15
N GLU A 362 -41.46 -76.34 51.48
CA GLU A 362 -41.31 -77.82 51.33
C GLU A 362 -40.90 -78.47 52.62
N ARG A 363 -40.00 -77.87 53.41
CA ARG A 363 -39.68 -78.34 54.77
C ARG A 363 -40.87 -78.32 55.73
N GLN A 364 -41.61 -77.18 55.70
CA GLN A 364 -42.81 -77.08 56.53
C GLN A 364 -43.85 -78.16 56.17
N ARG A 365 -44.07 -78.44 54.87
CA ARG A 365 -44.93 -79.55 54.45
C ARG A 365 -44.43 -80.89 54.90
N ALA A 366 -43.13 -81.17 54.82
CA ALA A 366 -42.54 -82.41 55.31
C ALA A 366 -42.62 -82.57 56.83
N GLU A 367 -42.53 -81.47 57.59
CA GLU A 367 -42.69 -81.43 59.05
C GLU A 367 -44.15 -81.67 59.43
N ASP A 368 -45.12 -81.12 58.65
CA ASP A 368 -46.56 -81.37 58.88
C ASP A 368 -47.03 -82.81 58.52
N GLU A 369 -46.34 -83.48 57.57
CA GLU A 369 -46.58 -84.90 57.25
C GLU A 369 -46.07 -85.89 58.29
N VAL A 370 -45.12 -85.48 59.14
CA VAL A 370 -44.52 -86.29 60.23
C VAL A 370 -45.27 -86.16 61.57
N ARG A 371 -46.17 -85.24 61.65
CA ARG A 371 -47.04 -85.01 62.82
C ARG A 371 -48.35 -85.73 62.63
#